data_9de172f0d7051e5f41fd799487317c75
#
_entry.id   9de172f0d7051e5f41fd799487317c75
#
_cell.length_a   1.000
_cell.length_b   1.000
_cell.length_c   1.000
_cell.angle_alpha   90.00
_cell.angle_beta   90.00
_cell.angle_gamma   90.00
#
_symmetry.space_group_name_H-M   'P 1'
#
loop_
_entity.id
_entity.type
_entity.pdbx_description
1 polymer ?
#
loop_
_entity_poly.entity_id
_entity_poly.type
_entity_poly.pdbx_seq_one_letter_code
_entity_poly.pdbx_strand_id
1 'polypeptide(L)'
;MKMNWKKYMAATAAAVMTAGLLGGCAEININDPSSQVVATYGDENIYLDEAKFLAKYNQYQMEATYGSIMMMMGASTFADYWAMDPYGTGTTMEQEAKQSTMQQILQTRVLCDKAEADGITLTEEETAKVTEAVDAFMAEENLVEVTGATRELTERIYTQNALANKVYESMVEDVDTNVDENEFLRKTMEYIKITEKTDTSSSEETTAASETESQSASEETQAETEGASEEELKTQMLEAADAIQAQMEEGTDLEDIEEDYADAAFDVNSFQGIAISANDTEEYKTTAWGLSADQCAVVDVEDDAIYVVHLLNDKDEDRTQAAIDTEIENRTAELFAERYEELASAAPDFKVKDDVWDTVTYSGAAYG
;
A
#
# COMPACT_ATOMS: atom_id res chain seq x y z
N MET A 1 3.94 -10.74 -25.13
CA MET A 1 4.10 -9.45 -24.38
C MET A 1 5.09 -9.71 -23.26
N LYS A 2 6.25 -9.06 -23.25
CA LYS A 2 7.23 -9.27 -22.15
C LYS A 2 6.75 -8.46 -20.94
N MET A 3 6.19 -9.15 -19.97
CA MET A 3 5.66 -8.58 -18.74
C MET A 3 6.78 -8.07 -17.83
N ASN A 4 6.66 -6.85 -17.32
CA ASN A 4 7.68 -6.23 -16.49
C ASN A 4 7.47 -6.66 -15.02
N TRP A 5 8.00 -7.81 -14.69
CA TRP A 5 7.89 -8.57 -13.45
C TRP A 5 8.22 -7.78 -12.15
N LYS A 6 9.18 -6.85 -12.24
CA LYS A 6 9.71 -6.15 -11.04
C LYS A 6 8.71 -5.28 -10.27
N LYS A 7 7.55 -4.95 -10.84
CA LYS A 7 6.54 -4.08 -10.20
C LYS A 7 5.54 -4.79 -9.30
N TYR A 8 5.44 -6.12 -9.38
CA TYR A 8 4.35 -6.87 -8.74
C TYR A 8 4.77 -7.78 -7.57
N MET A 9 6.06 -7.84 -7.25
CA MET A 9 6.58 -8.76 -6.23
C MET A 9 6.48 -8.26 -4.77
N ALA A 10 6.12 -7.01 -4.53
CA ALA A 10 6.10 -6.44 -3.18
C ALA A 10 4.82 -6.68 -2.37
N ALA A 11 3.81 -7.35 -2.91
CA ALA A 11 2.47 -7.38 -2.30
C ALA A 11 1.94 -8.76 -1.86
N THR A 12 2.69 -9.86 -2.02
CA THR A 12 2.13 -11.20 -1.76
C THR A 12 2.88 -12.03 -0.73
N ALA A 13 3.55 -11.41 0.22
CA ALA A 13 4.11 -12.12 1.36
C ALA A 13 3.14 -12.13 2.54
N ALA A 14 2.02 -12.82 2.43
CA ALA A 14 1.25 -13.32 3.57
C ALA A 14 0.09 -14.21 3.12
N ALA A 15 0.18 -15.45 3.38
CA ALA A 15 -0.82 -16.46 3.72
C ALA A 15 -0.58 -17.80 3.02
N VAL A 16 -0.16 -18.67 3.82
CA VAL A 16 0.25 -20.06 3.68
C VAL A 16 -0.96 -20.99 3.65
N MET A 17 -0.92 -22.10 2.90
CA MET A 17 -1.34 -23.43 3.36
C MET A 17 -1.57 -24.49 2.27
N THR A 18 -1.45 -25.71 2.65
CA THR A 18 -0.94 -26.91 2.01
C THR A 18 -1.92 -27.98 1.58
N ALA A 19 -1.52 -28.93 0.88
CA ALA A 19 -1.47 -30.34 0.53
C ALA A 19 -2.57 -30.92 -0.36
N GLY A 20 -2.32 -31.76 -1.16
CA GLY A 20 -2.01 -33.10 -1.39
C GLY A 20 -2.87 -33.81 -2.43
N LEU A 21 -2.24 -34.55 -3.27
CA LEU A 21 -2.72 -35.28 -4.46
C LEU A 21 -3.64 -36.48 -4.15
N LEU A 22 -4.66 -36.71 -4.96
CA LEU A 22 -4.95 -37.98 -5.60
C LEU A 22 -6.12 -37.87 -6.62
N GLY A 23 -5.92 -38.39 -7.82
CA GLY A 23 -6.85 -38.30 -8.93
C GLY A 23 -8.01 -39.28 -8.87
N GLY A 24 -9.12 -38.87 -9.45
CA GLY A 24 -10.27 -39.72 -9.77
C GLY A 24 -10.96 -39.22 -11.03
N CYS A 25 -11.16 -40.11 -12.04
CA CYS A 25 -11.89 -39.78 -13.24
C CYS A 25 -13.39 -39.67 -12.93
N ALA A 26 -13.95 -38.47 -13.02
CA ALA A 26 -15.38 -38.22 -13.03
C ALA A 26 -15.83 -37.75 -14.43
N GLU A 27 -17.06 -38.04 -14.82
CA GLU A 27 -17.66 -37.62 -16.09
C GLU A 27 -17.62 -36.09 -16.21
N ILE A 28 -17.06 -35.57 -17.29
CA ILE A 28 -16.84 -34.15 -17.55
C ILE A 28 -18.18 -33.47 -17.78
N ASN A 29 -18.67 -32.73 -16.80
CA ASN A 29 -19.74 -31.75 -16.94
C ASN A 29 -19.16 -30.44 -17.41
N ILE A 30 -19.29 -30.09 -18.69
CA ILE A 30 -18.72 -28.88 -19.31
C ILE A 30 -19.14 -27.55 -18.63
N ASN A 31 -20.15 -27.58 -17.77
CA ASN A 31 -20.61 -26.41 -17.02
C ASN A 31 -20.10 -26.40 -15.56
N ASP A 32 -19.37 -27.44 -15.15
CA ASP A 32 -18.80 -27.52 -13.81
C ASP A 32 -17.41 -26.86 -13.82
N PRO A 33 -17.17 -25.83 -12.99
CA PRO A 33 -15.86 -25.17 -12.89
C PRO A 33 -14.71 -26.13 -12.61
N SER A 34 -14.94 -27.21 -11.89
CA SER A 34 -13.93 -28.27 -11.59
C SER A 34 -13.49 -29.06 -12.81
N SER A 35 -14.19 -28.95 -13.95
CA SER A 35 -13.86 -29.63 -15.22
C SER A 35 -13.41 -28.66 -16.32
N GLN A 36 -13.52 -27.35 -16.12
CA GLN A 36 -13.11 -26.34 -17.09
C GLN A 36 -11.64 -25.96 -16.88
N VAL A 37 -10.80 -26.20 -17.87
CA VAL A 37 -9.40 -25.80 -17.85
C VAL A 37 -9.30 -24.31 -18.16
N VAL A 38 -8.84 -23.52 -17.18
CA VAL A 38 -8.64 -22.05 -17.29
C VAL A 38 -7.21 -21.68 -17.68
N ALA A 39 -6.25 -22.52 -17.33
CA ALA A 39 -4.85 -22.32 -17.72
C ALA A 39 -4.13 -23.69 -17.82
N THR A 40 -2.95 -23.67 -18.41
CA THR A 40 -2.04 -24.82 -18.40
C THR A 40 -0.65 -24.40 -17.95
N TYR A 41 0.02 -25.28 -17.22
CA TYR A 41 1.42 -25.17 -16.83
C TYR A 41 2.14 -26.40 -17.35
N GLY A 42 2.86 -26.26 -18.47
CA GLY A 42 3.33 -27.44 -19.23
C GLY A 42 2.17 -28.35 -19.62
N ASP A 43 2.24 -29.59 -19.14
CA ASP A 43 1.20 -30.61 -19.36
C ASP A 43 0.13 -30.65 -18.24
N GLU A 44 0.29 -29.89 -17.16
CA GLU A 44 -0.66 -29.81 -16.07
C GLU A 44 -1.82 -28.89 -16.42
N ASN A 45 -3.06 -29.32 -16.14
CA ASN A 45 -4.25 -28.47 -16.26
C ASN A 45 -4.56 -27.77 -14.95
N ILE A 46 -4.82 -26.47 -15.04
CA ILE A 46 -5.34 -25.63 -13.96
C ILE A 46 -6.83 -25.40 -14.23
N TYR A 47 -7.66 -25.76 -13.27
CA TYR A 47 -9.11 -25.71 -13.44
C TYR A 47 -9.70 -24.40 -12.92
N LEU A 48 -10.85 -24.04 -13.47
CA LEU A 48 -11.54 -22.79 -13.19
C LEU A 48 -11.97 -22.67 -11.71
N ASP A 49 -12.28 -23.76 -11.04
CA ASP A 49 -12.63 -23.81 -9.62
C ASP A 49 -11.50 -23.27 -8.74
N GLU A 50 -10.26 -23.68 -9.01
CA GLU A 50 -9.05 -23.19 -8.30
C GLU A 50 -8.82 -21.69 -8.54
N ALA A 51 -8.82 -21.28 -9.80
CA ALA A 51 -8.59 -19.89 -10.14
C ALA A 51 -9.70 -18.96 -9.61
N LYS A 52 -10.96 -19.41 -9.68
CA LYS A 52 -12.11 -18.71 -9.12
C LYS A 52 -12.02 -18.63 -7.60
N PHE A 53 -11.64 -19.71 -6.92
CA PHE A 53 -11.44 -19.71 -5.48
C PHE A 53 -10.44 -18.61 -5.07
N LEU A 54 -9.26 -18.59 -5.68
CA LEU A 54 -8.22 -17.60 -5.37
C LEU A 54 -8.67 -16.18 -5.69
N ALA A 55 -9.27 -15.96 -6.87
CA ALA A 55 -9.77 -14.65 -7.25
C ALA A 55 -10.81 -14.10 -6.27
N LYS A 56 -11.78 -14.95 -5.91
CA LYS A 56 -12.86 -14.53 -4.98
C LYS A 56 -12.39 -14.39 -3.54
N TYR A 57 -11.46 -15.22 -3.12
CA TYR A 57 -10.82 -15.06 -1.82
C TYR A 57 -10.02 -13.75 -1.74
N ASN A 58 -9.22 -13.45 -2.74
CA ASN A 58 -8.47 -12.19 -2.82
C ASN A 58 -9.41 -10.97 -2.86
N GLN A 59 -10.50 -11.05 -3.66
CA GLN A 59 -11.52 -10.02 -3.68
C GLN A 59 -12.12 -9.79 -2.29
N TYR A 60 -12.54 -10.85 -1.62
CA TYR A 60 -13.12 -10.79 -0.26
C TYR A 60 -12.15 -10.12 0.73
N GLN A 61 -10.90 -10.56 0.74
CA GLN A 61 -9.88 -10.02 1.65
C GLN A 61 -9.60 -8.53 1.39
N MET A 62 -9.51 -8.13 0.12
CA MET A 62 -9.31 -6.73 -0.24
C MET A 62 -10.50 -5.86 0.18
N GLU A 63 -11.72 -6.29 -0.09
CA GLU A 63 -12.94 -5.57 0.29
C GLU A 63 -13.09 -5.49 1.82
N ALA A 64 -12.78 -6.56 2.56
CA ALA A 64 -12.82 -6.59 4.02
C ALA A 64 -11.77 -5.66 4.67
N THR A 65 -10.57 -5.63 4.11
CA THR A 65 -9.43 -4.89 4.70
C THR A 65 -9.41 -3.43 4.27
N TYR A 66 -9.67 -3.16 3.00
CA TYR A 66 -9.50 -1.85 2.38
C TYR A 66 -10.81 -1.19 1.93
N GLY A 67 -11.96 -1.75 2.29
CA GLY A 67 -13.26 -1.27 1.80
C GLY A 67 -13.52 0.22 2.02
N SER A 68 -13.14 0.76 3.18
CA SER A 68 -13.26 2.20 3.46
C SER A 68 -12.36 3.05 2.55
N ILE A 69 -11.14 2.59 2.26
CA ILE A 69 -10.20 3.27 1.37
C ILE A 69 -10.71 3.24 -0.07
N MET A 70 -11.26 2.10 -0.52
CA MET A 70 -11.86 1.97 -1.85
C MET A 70 -12.98 2.99 -2.06
N MET A 71 -13.82 3.20 -1.05
CA MET A 71 -14.89 4.22 -1.09
C MET A 71 -14.33 5.64 -1.11
N MET A 72 -13.23 5.92 -0.40
CA MET A 72 -12.55 7.23 -0.43
C MET A 72 -11.91 7.55 -1.78
N MET A 73 -11.59 6.55 -2.60
CA MET A 73 -11.08 6.74 -3.97
C MET A 73 -12.15 7.17 -4.99
N GLY A 74 -13.38 7.44 -4.54
CA GLY A 74 -14.48 7.92 -5.38
C GLY A 74 -15.40 6.83 -5.90
N ALA A 75 -15.22 5.58 -5.48
CA ALA A 75 -16.15 4.50 -5.77
C ALA A 75 -17.42 4.62 -4.90
N SER A 76 -18.59 4.42 -5.48
CA SER A 76 -19.86 4.38 -4.71
C SER A 76 -20.18 2.98 -4.22
N THR A 77 -19.66 1.96 -4.88
CA THR A 77 -19.80 0.54 -4.55
C THR A 77 -18.48 -0.20 -4.83
N PHE A 78 -18.34 -1.40 -4.30
CA PHE A 78 -17.20 -2.27 -4.68
C PHE A 78 -17.18 -2.58 -6.19
N ALA A 79 -18.34 -2.75 -6.82
CA ALA A 79 -18.42 -2.97 -8.25
C ALA A 79 -17.88 -1.77 -9.05
N ASP A 80 -18.15 -0.54 -8.59
CA ASP A 80 -17.60 0.68 -9.21
C ASP A 80 -16.09 0.71 -9.07
N TYR A 81 -15.56 0.40 -7.88
CA TYR A 81 -14.12 0.31 -7.64
C TYR A 81 -13.43 -0.68 -8.58
N TRP A 82 -13.97 -1.89 -8.70
CA TRP A 82 -13.38 -2.91 -9.56
C TRP A 82 -13.43 -2.54 -11.06
N ALA A 83 -14.38 -1.71 -11.46
CA ALA A 83 -14.49 -1.19 -12.81
C ALA A 83 -13.59 0.03 -13.09
N MET A 84 -12.98 0.65 -12.07
CA MET A 84 -12.13 1.83 -12.25
C MET A 84 -10.83 1.50 -12.97
N ASP A 85 -10.36 2.45 -13.77
CA ASP A 85 -8.99 2.54 -14.31
C ASP A 85 -8.31 3.77 -13.70
N PRO A 86 -7.76 3.68 -12.47
CA PRO A 86 -7.25 4.85 -11.75
C PRO A 86 -5.98 5.44 -12.36
N TYR A 87 -5.32 4.68 -13.22
CA TYR A 87 -4.05 5.08 -13.84
C TYR A 87 -4.20 5.49 -15.32
N GLY A 88 -5.40 5.40 -15.91
CA GLY A 88 -5.64 5.71 -17.30
C GLY A 88 -4.88 4.82 -18.30
N THR A 89 -4.60 3.58 -17.89
CA THR A 89 -3.81 2.60 -18.68
C THR A 89 -4.69 1.79 -19.63
N GLY A 90 -6.00 1.87 -19.51
CA GLY A 90 -6.97 1.00 -20.17
C GLY A 90 -7.17 -0.34 -19.49
N THR A 91 -6.61 -0.52 -18.27
CA THR A 91 -6.73 -1.74 -17.47
C THR A 91 -7.50 -1.43 -16.19
N THR A 92 -8.58 -2.16 -15.92
CA THR A 92 -9.38 -1.96 -14.70
C THR A 92 -8.75 -2.64 -13.49
N MET A 93 -9.15 -2.22 -12.28
CA MET A 93 -8.74 -2.87 -11.03
C MET A 93 -9.09 -4.37 -11.01
N GLU A 94 -10.24 -4.75 -11.58
CA GLU A 94 -10.60 -6.16 -11.77
C GLU A 94 -9.60 -6.91 -12.64
N GLN A 95 -9.20 -6.31 -13.78
CA GLN A 95 -8.25 -6.94 -14.70
C GLN A 95 -6.86 -7.10 -14.05
N GLU A 96 -6.41 -6.10 -13.28
CA GLU A 96 -5.16 -6.20 -12.52
C GLU A 96 -5.21 -7.29 -11.45
N ALA A 97 -6.30 -7.36 -10.69
CA ALA A 97 -6.49 -8.41 -9.68
C ALA A 97 -6.57 -9.81 -10.28
N LYS A 98 -7.24 -9.96 -11.43
CA LYS A 98 -7.29 -11.21 -12.18
C LYS A 98 -5.91 -11.61 -12.72
N GLN A 99 -5.14 -10.67 -13.22
CA GLN A 99 -3.77 -10.90 -13.66
C GLN A 99 -2.87 -11.34 -12.49
N SER A 100 -2.99 -10.67 -11.35
CA SER A 100 -2.27 -11.02 -10.12
C SER A 100 -2.62 -12.45 -9.65
N THR A 101 -3.89 -12.85 -9.72
CA THR A 101 -4.32 -14.20 -9.38
C THR A 101 -3.64 -15.25 -10.26
N MET A 102 -3.56 -15.05 -11.58
CA MET A 102 -2.87 -15.99 -12.48
C MET A 102 -1.36 -16.05 -12.23
N GLN A 103 -0.76 -14.92 -11.84
CA GLN A 103 0.64 -14.88 -11.42
C GLN A 103 0.88 -15.66 -10.13
N GLN A 104 -0.02 -15.51 -9.14
CA GLN A 104 0.03 -16.29 -7.90
C GLN A 104 -0.03 -17.81 -8.16
N ILE A 105 -0.92 -18.23 -9.05
CA ILE A 105 -1.02 -19.65 -9.46
C ILE A 105 0.29 -20.11 -10.08
N LEU A 106 0.83 -19.35 -11.03
CA LEU A 106 2.11 -19.68 -11.67
C LEU A 106 3.23 -19.77 -10.63
N GLN A 107 3.34 -18.77 -9.76
CA GLN A 107 4.38 -18.76 -8.73
C GLN A 107 4.27 -19.99 -7.81
N THR A 108 3.07 -20.34 -7.39
CA THR A 108 2.83 -21.52 -6.55
C THR A 108 3.29 -22.80 -7.27
N ARG A 109 2.99 -22.95 -8.59
CA ARG A 109 3.44 -24.11 -9.36
C ARG A 109 4.96 -24.21 -9.47
N VAL A 110 5.62 -23.10 -9.81
CA VAL A 110 7.10 -23.04 -9.91
C VAL A 110 7.77 -23.41 -8.58
N LEU A 111 7.23 -22.93 -7.45
CA LEU A 111 7.75 -23.27 -6.14
C LEU A 111 7.45 -24.72 -5.74
N CYS A 112 6.31 -25.26 -6.12
CA CYS A 112 6.00 -26.69 -5.91
C CYS A 112 6.93 -27.60 -6.73
N ASP A 113 7.26 -27.24 -7.97
CA ASP A 113 8.25 -27.97 -8.77
C ASP A 113 9.64 -27.97 -8.11
N LYS A 114 10.02 -26.82 -7.56
CA LYS A 114 11.28 -26.70 -6.78
C LYS A 114 11.23 -27.56 -5.53
N ALA A 115 10.09 -27.61 -4.82
CA ALA A 115 9.94 -28.49 -3.66
C ALA A 115 10.14 -29.96 -4.04
N GLU A 116 9.56 -30.40 -5.15
CA GLU A 116 9.70 -31.76 -5.65
C GLU A 116 11.16 -32.06 -6.03
N ALA A 117 11.80 -31.13 -6.76
CA ALA A 117 13.21 -31.27 -7.17
C ALA A 117 14.17 -31.36 -6.00
N ASP A 118 13.92 -30.61 -4.92
CA ASP A 118 14.77 -30.58 -3.73
C ASP A 118 14.36 -31.62 -2.67
N GLY A 119 13.26 -32.35 -2.89
CA GLY A 119 12.71 -33.30 -1.90
C GLY A 119 12.15 -32.64 -0.65
N ILE A 120 11.71 -31.40 -0.75
CA ILE A 120 11.05 -30.65 0.33
C ILE A 120 9.62 -31.16 0.45
N THR A 121 9.23 -31.60 1.63
CA THR A 121 7.89 -32.07 1.96
C THR A 121 7.41 -31.47 3.26
N LEU A 122 6.10 -31.51 3.48
CA LEU A 122 5.55 -31.08 4.77
C LEU A 122 5.76 -32.14 5.84
N THR A 123 6.04 -31.69 7.03
CA THR A 123 6.05 -32.52 8.23
C THR A 123 4.63 -32.88 8.67
N GLU A 124 4.51 -33.86 9.57
CA GLU A 124 3.19 -34.19 10.16
C GLU A 124 2.57 -32.99 10.92
N GLU A 125 3.39 -32.16 11.57
CA GLU A 125 2.94 -30.96 12.27
C GLU A 125 2.40 -29.89 11.27
N GLU A 126 3.14 -29.64 10.20
CA GLU A 126 2.73 -28.70 9.15
C GLU A 126 1.43 -29.19 8.47
N THR A 127 1.33 -30.48 8.18
CA THR A 127 0.11 -31.08 7.64
C THR A 127 -1.09 -30.94 8.60
N ALA A 128 -0.87 -31.08 9.90
CA ALA A 128 -1.93 -30.89 10.90
C ALA A 128 -2.41 -29.41 10.95
N LYS A 129 -1.48 -28.47 10.89
CA LYS A 129 -1.82 -27.02 10.83
C LYS A 129 -2.65 -26.68 9.60
N VAL A 130 -2.40 -27.35 8.50
CA VAL A 130 -3.17 -27.27 7.25
C VAL A 130 -4.59 -27.74 7.45
N THR A 131 -4.73 -28.92 8.02
CA THR A 131 -6.06 -29.48 8.30
C THR A 131 -6.87 -28.56 9.20
N GLU A 132 -6.23 -28.01 10.24
CA GLU A 132 -6.87 -27.05 11.16
C GLU A 132 -7.34 -25.78 10.43
N ALA A 133 -6.52 -25.26 9.52
CA ALA A 133 -6.90 -24.06 8.78
C ALA A 133 -7.95 -24.32 7.71
N VAL A 134 -7.93 -25.51 7.06
CA VAL A 134 -9.04 -25.94 6.20
C VAL A 134 -10.33 -26.04 7.00
N ASP A 135 -10.30 -26.60 8.21
CA ASP A 135 -11.46 -26.66 9.08
C ASP A 135 -11.99 -25.27 9.44
N ALA A 136 -11.08 -24.34 9.78
CA ALA A 136 -11.43 -22.96 10.08
C ALA A 136 -12.06 -22.27 8.86
N PHE A 137 -11.44 -22.40 7.67
CA PHE A 137 -11.98 -21.82 6.44
C PHE A 137 -13.37 -22.37 6.10
N MET A 138 -13.55 -23.69 6.20
CA MET A 138 -14.83 -24.33 5.90
C MET A 138 -15.94 -24.01 6.91
N ALA A 139 -15.59 -23.43 8.07
CA ALA A 139 -16.55 -22.94 9.05
C ALA A 139 -17.08 -21.53 8.70
N GLU A 140 -16.40 -20.80 7.82
CA GLU A 140 -16.78 -19.45 7.36
C GLU A 140 -17.75 -19.56 6.17
N GLU A 141 -19.06 -19.68 6.46
CA GLU A 141 -20.09 -19.92 5.42
C GLU A 141 -20.05 -18.91 4.28
N ASN A 142 -19.83 -17.62 4.57
CA ASN A 142 -19.72 -16.57 3.55
C ASN A 142 -18.53 -16.79 2.61
N LEU A 143 -17.36 -17.14 3.14
CA LEU A 143 -16.18 -17.43 2.34
C LEU A 143 -16.38 -18.66 1.46
N VAL A 144 -16.98 -19.72 2.01
CA VAL A 144 -17.29 -20.94 1.27
C VAL A 144 -18.24 -20.64 0.11
N GLU A 145 -19.29 -19.85 0.33
CA GLU A 145 -20.25 -19.46 -0.72
C GLU A 145 -19.60 -18.61 -1.81
N VAL A 146 -18.88 -17.55 -1.42
CA VAL A 146 -18.25 -16.60 -2.36
C VAL A 146 -17.20 -17.27 -3.22
N THR A 147 -16.35 -18.11 -2.63
CA THR A 147 -15.26 -18.80 -3.34
C THR A 147 -15.73 -20.01 -4.11
N GLY A 148 -16.86 -20.60 -3.76
CA GLY A 148 -17.31 -21.90 -4.25
C GLY A 148 -16.45 -23.05 -3.73
N ALA A 149 -15.86 -22.87 -2.53
CA ALA A 149 -14.94 -23.82 -1.93
C ALA A 149 -15.58 -25.19 -1.67
N THR A 150 -14.84 -26.22 -1.98
CA THR A 150 -15.05 -27.57 -1.42
C THR A 150 -13.87 -27.90 -0.51
N ARG A 151 -14.08 -28.77 0.47
CA ARG A 151 -12.98 -29.19 1.35
C ARG A 151 -11.77 -29.70 0.56
N GLU A 152 -12.00 -30.52 -0.45
CA GLU A 152 -10.94 -31.08 -1.29
C GLU A 152 -10.15 -30.01 -2.04
N LEU A 153 -10.86 -29.04 -2.64
CA LEU A 153 -10.23 -27.91 -3.32
C LEU A 153 -9.42 -27.04 -2.34
N THR A 154 -10.01 -26.70 -1.20
CA THR A 154 -9.37 -25.89 -0.16
C THR A 154 -8.12 -26.60 0.38
N GLU A 155 -8.23 -27.90 0.66
CA GLU A 155 -7.13 -28.73 1.13
C GLU A 155 -5.98 -28.78 0.10
N ARG A 156 -6.27 -28.94 -1.18
CA ARG A 156 -5.28 -28.91 -2.26
C ARG A 156 -4.58 -27.54 -2.33
N ILE A 157 -5.34 -26.45 -2.43
CA ILE A 157 -4.77 -25.10 -2.53
C ILE A 157 -3.89 -24.80 -1.31
N TYR A 158 -4.37 -25.12 -0.16
CA TYR A 158 -3.69 -24.88 1.10
C TYR A 158 -2.38 -25.68 1.22
N THR A 159 -2.27 -26.91 0.71
CA THR A 159 -1.02 -27.69 0.66
C THR A 159 -0.01 -27.12 -0.31
N GLN A 160 -0.44 -26.76 -1.47
CA GLN A 160 0.46 -26.18 -2.45
C GLN A 160 1.08 -24.88 -1.91
N ASN A 161 0.27 -24.05 -1.27
CA ASN A 161 0.75 -22.79 -0.70
C ASN A 161 1.78 -23.00 0.41
N ALA A 162 1.62 -23.89 1.43
CA ALA A 162 2.64 -24.08 2.45
C ALA A 162 3.88 -24.78 1.91
N LEU A 163 3.72 -25.66 0.93
CA LEU A 163 4.88 -26.21 0.27
C LEU A 163 5.67 -25.10 -0.44
N ALA A 164 4.97 -24.21 -1.15
CA ALA A 164 5.56 -23.03 -1.77
C ALA A 164 6.19 -22.09 -0.74
N ASN A 165 5.53 -21.87 0.40
CA ASN A 165 6.08 -21.05 1.48
C ASN A 165 7.34 -21.65 2.10
N LYS A 166 7.36 -22.97 2.30
CA LYS A 166 8.53 -23.66 2.82
C LYS A 166 9.73 -23.56 1.87
N VAL A 167 9.48 -23.59 0.56
CA VAL A 167 10.50 -23.30 -0.46
C VAL A 167 10.94 -21.85 -0.38
N TYR A 168 10.00 -20.89 -0.29
CA TYR A 168 10.32 -19.49 -0.10
C TYR A 168 11.25 -19.27 1.09
N GLU A 169 10.92 -19.81 2.26
CA GLU A 169 11.73 -19.73 3.47
C GLU A 169 13.15 -20.26 3.23
N SER A 170 13.28 -21.40 2.53
CA SER A 170 14.59 -21.97 2.19
C SER A 170 15.36 -21.11 1.18
N MET A 171 14.65 -20.41 0.29
CA MET A 171 15.26 -19.52 -0.71
C MET A 171 15.77 -18.20 -0.13
N VAL A 172 15.32 -17.81 1.06
CA VAL A 172 15.72 -16.55 1.73
C VAL A 172 16.46 -16.76 3.04
N GLU A 173 16.73 -17.99 3.41
CA GLU A 173 17.37 -18.35 4.70
C GLU A 173 18.72 -17.65 4.92
N ASP A 174 19.47 -17.38 3.88
CA ASP A 174 20.80 -16.77 3.91
C ASP A 174 20.80 -15.27 3.58
N VAL A 175 19.63 -14.60 3.71
CA VAL A 175 19.56 -13.14 3.54
C VAL A 175 20.52 -12.43 4.52
N ASP A 176 21.23 -11.44 4.03
CA ASP A 176 22.11 -10.63 4.88
C ASP A 176 21.27 -9.69 5.76
N THR A 177 21.14 -10.06 7.03
CA THR A 177 20.45 -9.27 8.06
C THR A 177 21.38 -8.29 8.79
N ASN A 178 22.67 -8.25 8.43
CA ASN A 178 23.61 -7.33 9.03
C ASN A 178 23.49 -5.94 8.40
N VAL A 179 22.90 -5.00 9.13
CA VAL A 179 22.72 -3.59 8.74
C VAL A 179 23.47 -2.68 9.71
N ASP A 180 24.03 -1.57 9.20
CA ASP A 180 24.60 -0.53 10.07
C ASP A 180 23.45 0.30 10.65
N GLU A 181 23.20 0.18 11.97
CA GLU A 181 22.15 0.92 12.67
C GLU A 181 22.24 2.44 12.42
N ASN A 182 23.45 2.98 12.24
CA ASN A 182 23.63 4.43 12.03
C ASN A 182 23.04 4.90 10.69
N GLU A 183 22.99 4.05 9.66
CA GLU A 183 22.39 4.39 8.36
C GLU A 183 20.84 4.46 8.47
N PHE A 184 20.28 3.74 9.45
CA PHE A 184 18.84 3.66 9.67
C PHE A 184 18.36 4.45 10.88
N LEU A 185 19.26 5.16 11.57
CA LEU A 185 18.90 5.98 12.72
C LEU A 185 17.73 6.91 12.37
N ARG A 186 16.75 6.94 13.26
CA ARG A 186 15.62 7.88 13.22
C ARG A 186 15.62 8.73 14.46
N LYS A 187 15.28 9.99 14.24
CA LYS A 187 14.98 10.95 15.32
C LYS A 187 13.51 11.34 15.19
N THR A 188 12.92 11.81 16.28
CA THR A 188 11.54 12.32 16.29
C THR A 188 11.53 13.78 16.61
N MET A 189 10.83 14.55 15.77
CA MET A 189 10.61 15.98 15.93
C MET A 189 9.13 16.32 15.87
N GLU A 190 8.83 17.53 16.32
CA GLU A 190 7.60 18.26 16.04
C GLU A 190 7.97 19.62 15.45
N TYR A 191 7.01 20.27 14.80
CA TYR A 191 7.26 21.61 14.28
C TYR A 191 5.96 22.39 14.11
N ILE A 192 6.11 23.70 14.10
CA ILE A 192 5.08 24.63 13.64
C ILE A 192 5.50 25.20 12.30
N LYS A 193 4.56 25.21 11.35
CA LYS A 193 4.70 25.82 10.03
C LYS A 193 3.91 27.11 9.98
N ILE A 194 4.55 28.23 9.65
CA ILE A 194 3.96 29.54 9.49
C ILE A 194 3.96 29.89 8.00
N THR A 195 2.78 30.15 7.44
CA THR A 195 2.59 30.48 6.02
C THR A 195 1.73 31.72 5.85
N GLU A 196 1.90 32.43 4.75
CA GLU A 196 0.97 33.49 4.37
C GLU A 196 -0.44 32.95 4.18
N LYS A 197 -1.46 33.68 4.63
CA LYS A 197 -2.86 33.32 4.35
C LYS A 197 -3.13 33.39 2.86
N THR A 198 -3.46 32.27 2.25
CA THR A 198 -3.97 32.24 0.89
C THR A 198 -5.44 32.65 0.88
N ASP A 199 -5.78 33.74 0.20
CA ASP A 199 -7.17 34.12 -0.04
C ASP A 199 -7.90 32.99 -0.81
N THR A 200 -8.58 32.11 -0.09
CA THR A 200 -9.38 31.03 -0.65
C THR A 200 -10.73 31.57 -1.18
N SER A 201 -10.70 32.57 -2.05
CA SER A 201 -11.90 33.12 -2.71
C SER A 201 -11.90 32.93 -4.22
N SER A 202 -11.31 31.83 -4.76
CA SER A 202 -11.48 31.52 -6.18
C SER A 202 -11.21 30.04 -6.49
N SER A 203 -12.12 29.13 -6.12
CA SER A 203 -12.30 27.89 -6.88
C SER A 203 -13.60 27.15 -6.51
N GLU A 204 -14.72 27.70 -6.96
CA GLU A 204 -15.88 26.87 -7.31
C GLU A 204 -16.50 27.44 -8.58
N GLU A 205 -16.75 26.53 -9.53
CA GLU A 205 -17.48 26.65 -10.77
C GLU A 205 -16.71 26.92 -12.06
N THR A 206 -16.29 25.80 -12.66
CA THR A 206 -16.24 25.71 -14.14
C THR A 206 -17.46 24.95 -14.64
N THR A 207 -18.49 25.65 -15.07
CA THR A 207 -19.43 25.13 -16.06
C THR A 207 -19.79 26.21 -17.07
N ALA A 208 -19.75 25.78 -18.28
CA ALA A 208 -19.77 26.41 -19.57
C ALA A 208 -20.84 27.49 -19.88
N ALA A 209 -20.39 28.40 -20.74
CA ALA A 209 -21.05 28.99 -21.92
C ALA A 209 -22.08 30.11 -21.72
N SER A 210 -21.76 31.23 -22.23
CA SER A 210 -22.40 31.94 -23.36
C SER A 210 -22.30 33.47 -23.22
N GLU A 211 -21.88 34.07 -24.29
CA GLU A 211 -21.73 35.51 -24.53
C GLU A 211 -22.99 36.33 -24.27
N THR A 212 -22.84 37.52 -23.71
CA THR A 212 -23.41 38.74 -24.34
C THR A 212 -22.93 40.00 -23.61
N GLU A 213 -22.43 40.95 -24.38
CA GLU A 213 -21.99 42.31 -23.99
C GLU A 213 -23.10 43.10 -23.27
N SER A 214 -22.75 43.89 -22.27
CA SER A 214 -23.21 45.31 -22.24
C SER A 214 -22.45 46.10 -21.17
N GLN A 215 -21.89 47.24 -21.59
CA GLN A 215 -21.25 48.25 -20.76
C GLN A 215 -22.23 48.94 -19.81
N SER A 216 -21.81 49.19 -18.59
CA SER A 216 -22.15 50.45 -17.90
C SER A 216 -21.17 50.72 -16.71
N ALA A 217 -20.54 51.86 -16.78
CA ALA A 217 -19.68 52.39 -15.73
C ALA A 217 -20.49 52.83 -14.51
N SER A 218 -20.00 52.52 -13.32
CA SER A 218 -20.22 53.40 -12.14
C SER A 218 -18.99 53.21 -11.21
N GLU A 219 -18.33 54.35 -11.01
CA GLU A 219 -17.32 54.55 -9.97
C GLU A 219 -17.95 54.30 -8.60
N GLU A 220 -17.46 53.37 -7.83
CA GLU A 220 -17.60 53.37 -6.36
C GLU A 220 -16.25 53.08 -5.73
N THR A 221 -15.90 53.97 -4.88
CA THR A 221 -14.75 54.15 -4.00
C THR A 221 -14.29 52.82 -3.39
N GLN A 222 -13.13 52.35 -3.79
CA GLN A 222 -12.37 51.34 -3.03
C GLN A 222 -11.93 52.02 -1.70
N ALA A 223 -12.43 51.52 -0.60
CA ALA A 223 -11.74 51.68 0.67
C ALA A 223 -10.54 50.78 0.62
N GLU A 224 -9.35 51.34 0.43
CA GLU A 224 -8.08 50.65 0.64
C GLU A 224 -8.02 50.20 2.10
N THR A 225 -8.26 48.93 2.34
CA THR A 225 -7.76 48.27 3.54
C THR A 225 -6.26 48.14 3.27
N GLU A 226 -5.44 48.94 3.93
CA GLU A 226 -3.97 48.80 3.94
C GLU A 226 -3.65 47.42 4.51
N GLY A 227 -3.52 46.40 3.64
CA GLY A 227 -2.81 45.19 3.97
C GLY A 227 -1.35 45.48 4.21
N ALA A 228 -0.76 44.88 5.22
CA ALA A 228 0.68 45.02 5.50
C ALA A 228 1.44 44.66 4.20
N SER A 229 2.54 45.39 3.93
CA SER A 229 3.38 45.06 2.80
C SER A 229 3.96 43.63 2.99
N GLU A 230 4.26 42.91 1.92
CA GLU A 230 4.84 41.54 1.96
C GLU A 230 6.06 41.49 2.92
N GLU A 231 6.89 42.55 2.93
CA GLU A 231 8.05 42.69 3.83
C GLU A 231 7.65 42.90 5.31
N GLU A 232 6.54 43.61 5.56
CA GLU A 232 5.99 43.79 6.93
C GLU A 232 5.36 42.47 7.42
N LEU A 233 4.64 41.73 6.57
CA LEU A 233 4.07 40.44 6.91
C LEU A 233 5.17 39.41 7.24
N LYS A 234 6.20 39.32 6.41
CA LYS A 234 7.37 38.49 6.67
C LYS A 234 8.05 38.80 7.98
N THR A 235 8.17 40.08 8.32
CA THR A 235 8.73 40.52 9.61
C THR A 235 7.86 40.04 10.78
N GLN A 236 6.53 40.17 10.67
CA GLN A 236 5.61 39.67 11.69
C GLN A 236 5.67 38.14 11.86
N MET A 237 5.80 37.41 10.76
CA MET A 237 5.94 35.93 10.78
C MET A 237 7.26 35.52 11.48
N LEU A 238 8.37 36.23 11.25
CA LEU A 238 9.64 35.97 11.95
C LEU A 238 9.57 36.31 13.45
N GLU A 239 8.96 37.42 13.82
CA GLU A 239 8.74 37.75 15.23
C GLU A 239 7.84 36.72 15.93
N ALA A 240 6.82 36.21 15.22
CA ALA A 240 5.98 35.14 15.72
C ALA A 240 6.77 33.84 15.88
N ALA A 241 7.63 33.51 14.92
CA ALA A 241 8.47 32.29 14.99
C ALA A 241 9.41 32.32 16.21
N ASP A 242 10.02 33.45 16.51
CA ASP A 242 10.86 33.61 17.71
C ASP A 242 10.05 33.45 19.01
N ALA A 243 8.82 33.98 19.06
CA ALA A 243 7.93 33.82 20.20
C ALA A 243 7.42 32.39 20.36
N ILE A 244 7.08 31.73 19.25
CA ILE A 244 6.69 30.32 19.20
C ILE A 244 7.84 29.44 19.66
N GLN A 245 9.08 29.69 19.20
CA GLN A 245 10.23 28.95 19.68
C GLN A 245 10.34 29.01 21.21
N ALA A 246 10.18 30.18 21.81
CA ALA A 246 10.24 30.33 23.27
C ALA A 246 9.11 29.55 23.98
N GLN A 247 7.89 29.55 23.41
CA GLN A 247 6.77 28.76 23.95
C GLN A 247 7.03 27.25 23.85
N MET A 248 7.59 26.78 22.75
CA MET A 248 7.97 25.37 22.58
C MET A 248 9.09 24.96 23.55
N GLU A 249 10.08 25.80 23.77
CA GLU A 249 11.15 25.59 24.77
C GLU A 249 10.62 25.58 26.22
N GLU A 250 9.52 26.26 26.50
CA GLU A 250 8.82 26.22 27.79
C GLU A 250 7.89 25.01 27.92
N GLY A 251 7.66 24.26 26.83
CA GLY A 251 6.82 23.04 26.77
C GLY A 251 5.33 23.36 26.68
N THR A 252 4.96 24.48 26.05
CA THR A 252 3.56 24.81 25.74
C THR A 252 3.04 23.82 24.69
N ASP A 253 1.80 23.34 24.87
CA ASP A 253 1.15 22.47 23.89
C ASP A 253 1.01 23.16 22.53
N LEU A 254 1.29 22.43 21.44
CA LEU A 254 1.27 23.00 20.09
C LEU A 254 -0.14 23.47 19.68
N GLU A 255 -1.19 22.81 20.16
CA GLU A 255 -2.58 23.22 19.93
C GLU A 255 -2.87 24.59 20.60
N ASP A 256 -2.37 24.80 21.81
CA ASP A 256 -2.50 26.09 22.52
C ASP A 256 -1.74 27.22 21.78
N ILE A 257 -0.57 26.89 21.21
CA ILE A 257 0.19 27.81 20.35
C ILE A 257 -0.60 28.17 19.08
N GLU A 258 -1.20 27.21 18.40
CA GLU A 258 -2.06 27.48 17.22
C GLU A 258 -3.23 28.40 17.57
N GLU A 259 -3.88 28.18 18.73
CA GLU A 259 -4.99 29.00 19.20
C GLU A 259 -4.58 30.47 19.46
N ASP A 260 -3.38 30.68 19.99
CA ASP A 260 -2.83 32.02 20.26
C ASP A 260 -2.67 32.86 18.97
N TYR A 261 -2.49 32.20 17.82
CA TYR A 261 -2.30 32.83 16.51
C TYR A 261 -3.50 32.72 15.57
N ALA A 262 -4.65 32.25 16.03
CA ALA A 262 -5.84 32.04 15.18
C ALA A 262 -6.31 33.32 14.43
N ASP A 263 -6.13 34.49 15.07
CA ASP A 263 -6.49 35.83 14.52
C ASP A 263 -5.31 36.53 13.81
N ALA A 264 -4.15 35.87 13.66
CA ALA A 264 -2.98 36.47 13.00
C ALA A 264 -3.23 36.72 11.51
N ALA A 265 -2.39 37.54 10.87
CA ALA A 265 -2.45 37.83 9.43
C ALA A 265 -1.85 36.70 8.58
N PHE A 266 -1.37 35.62 9.20
CA PHE A 266 -0.73 34.45 8.61
C PHE A 266 -1.31 33.18 9.25
N ASP A 267 -1.09 32.03 8.62
CA ASP A 267 -1.53 30.73 9.14
C ASP A 267 -0.40 30.09 9.97
N VAL A 268 -0.79 29.49 11.09
CA VAL A 268 0.08 28.72 11.98
C VAL A 268 -0.49 27.32 12.09
N ASN A 269 0.31 26.30 11.72
CA ASN A 269 -0.11 24.91 11.74
C ASN A 269 0.93 24.05 12.44
N SER A 270 0.49 23.17 13.33
CA SER A 270 1.35 22.27 14.09
C SER A 270 1.42 20.86 13.52
N PHE A 271 2.57 20.23 13.69
CA PHE A 271 2.83 18.85 13.25
C PHE A 271 3.64 18.13 14.30
N GLN A 272 3.14 16.99 14.78
CA GLN A 272 3.74 16.23 15.87
C GLN A 272 4.19 14.84 15.42
N GLY A 273 5.18 14.32 16.14
CA GLY A 273 5.63 12.94 15.99
C GLY A 273 6.21 12.61 14.61
N ILE A 274 6.90 13.58 14.00
CA ILE A 274 7.50 13.41 12.68
C ILE A 274 8.84 12.66 12.81
N ALA A 275 8.97 11.55 12.09
CA ALA A 275 10.25 10.85 11.98
C ALA A 275 11.15 11.54 10.96
N ILE A 276 12.42 11.74 11.31
CA ILE A 276 13.45 12.28 10.42
C ILE A 276 14.65 11.36 10.37
N SER A 277 15.41 11.46 9.28
CA SER A 277 16.60 10.68 8.99
C SER A 277 17.74 11.57 8.47
N ALA A 278 18.96 11.02 8.45
CA ALA A 278 20.12 11.70 7.86
C ALA A 278 19.96 11.92 6.33
N ASN A 279 19.01 11.25 5.67
CA ASN A 279 18.77 11.32 4.24
C ASN A 279 17.67 12.32 3.86
N ASP A 280 17.03 12.96 4.84
CA ASP A 280 16.05 14.00 4.55
C ASP A 280 16.72 15.21 3.91
N THR A 281 16.05 15.80 2.92
CA THR A 281 16.59 16.89 2.10
C THR A 281 15.94 18.24 2.38
N GLU A 282 14.79 18.26 3.04
CA GLU A 282 14.10 19.49 3.42
C GLU A 282 14.89 20.22 4.50
N GLU A 283 15.09 21.51 4.30
CA GLU A 283 15.95 22.34 5.14
C GLU A 283 15.56 22.32 6.63
N TYR A 284 14.28 22.36 6.94
CA TYR A 284 13.78 22.29 8.33
C TYR A 284 14.05 20.92 8.98
N LYS A 285 13.99 19.82 8.23
CA LYS A 285 14.33 18.48 8.73
C LYS A 285 15.83 18.31 8.90
N THR A 286 16.64 18.81 7.98
CA THR A 286 18.11 18.74 8.10
C THR A 286 18.60 19.59 9.26
N THR A 287 17.97 20.74 9.51
CA THR A 287 18.25 21.57 10.70
C THR A 287 17.90 20.82 11.97
N ALA A 288 16.69 20.24 12.05
CA ALA A 288 16.26 19.45 13.19
C ALA A 288 17.17 18.22 13.43
N TRP A 289 17.65 17.58 12.36
CA TRP A 289 18.61 16.49 12.47
C TRP A 289 19.91 16.88 13.19
N GLY A 290 20.36 18.12 13.04
CA GLY A 290 21.54 18.67 13.70
C GLY A 290 21.35 19.03 15.19
N LEU A 291 20.11 19.07 15.68
CA LEU A 291 19.80 19.39 17.07
C LEU A 291 20.06 18.22 18.01
N SER A 292 20.21 18.55 19.29
CA SER A 292 20.11 17.59 20.40
C SER A 292 18.66 17.55 20.90
N ALA A 293 18.31 16.48 21.63
CA ALA A 293 16.97 16.40 22.24
C ALA A 293 16.61 17.65 23.05
N ASP A 294 15.35 18.03 23.01
CA ASP A 294 14.76 19.22 23.64
C ASP A 294 15.31 20.56 23.12
N GLN A 295 15.95 20.61 21.96
CA GLN A 295 16.36 21.85 21.30
C GLN A 295 15.39 22.25 20.21
N CYS A 296 15.14 23.57 20.11
CA CYS A 296 14.37 24.21 19.07
C CYS A 296 15.25 25.05 18.13
N ALA A 297 14.75 25.29 16.91
CA ALA A 297 15.36 26.23 15.95
C ALA A 297 14.29 26.81 15.03
N VAL A 298 14.49 28.06 14.61
CA VAL A 298 13.72 28.70 13.55
C VAL A 298 14.42 28.46 12.21
N VAL A 299 13.66 28.08 11.19
CA VAL A 299 14.16 27.84 9.82
C VAL A 299 13.27 28.62 8.86
N ASP A 300 13.83 29.65 8.24
CA ASP A 300 13.16 30.43 7.20
C ASP A 300 13.50 29.83 5.82
N VAL A 301 12.55 29.13 5.25
CA VAL A 301 12.71 28.49 3.94
C VAL A 301 12.21 29.46 2.86
N GLU A 302 13.12 29.91 2.00
CA GLU A 302 12.82 30.85 0.92
C GLU A 302 11.71 30.30 -0.01
N ASP A 303 10.73 31.14 -0.31
CA ASP A 303 9.56 30.83 -1.16
C ASP A 303 8.64 29.68 -0.64
N ASP A 304 8.74 29.26 0.63
CA ASP A 304 7.85 28.26 1.21
C ASP A 304 7.22 28.74 2.51
N ALA A 305 7.91 28.66 3.64
CA ALA A 305 7.37 28.91 4.96
C ALA A 305 8.47 29.18 6.00
N ILE A 306 8.08 29.69 7.16
CA ILE A 306 8.94 29.69 8.34
C ILE A 306 8.55 28.46 9.18
N TYR A 307 9.55 27.71 9.58
CA TYR A 307 9.38 26.53 10.43
C TYR A 307 10.01 26.78 11.80
N VAL A 308 9.30 26.45 12.86
CA VAL A 308 9.87 26.34 14.20
C VAL A 308 9.93 24.85 14.53
N VAL A 309 11.14 24.31 14.55
CA VAL A 309 11.36 22.87 14.74
C VAL A 309 11.83 22.59 16.17
N HIS A 310 11.36 21.49 16.76
CA HIS A 310 11.75 21.00 18.07
C HIS A 310 12.11 19.52 17.97
N LEU A 311 13.33 19.17 18.34
CA LEU A 311 13.75 17.77 18.38
C LEU A 311 13.36 17.14 19.72
N LEU A 312 12.41 16.19 19.66
CA LEU A 312 11.89 15.49 20.85
C LEU A 312 12.78 14.32 21.28
N ASN A 313 13.31 13.59 20.30
CA ASN A 313 14.11 12.38 20.55
C ASN A 313 15.23 12.29 19.52
N ASP A 314 16.49 12.31 19.97
CA ASP A 314 17.67 12.24 19.12
C ASP A 314 18.07 10.79 18.76
N LYS A 315 17.41 9.78 19.35
CA LYS A 315 17.52 8.37 19.00
C LYS A 315 16.20 7.64 19.27
N ASP A 316 15.32 7.64 18.27
CA ASP A 316 14.06 6.91 18.32
C ASP A 316 14.31 5.42 18.01
N GLU A 317 14.47 4.61 19.08
CA GLU A 317 14.81 3.19 18.94
C GLU A 317 13.74 2.40 18.20
N ASP A 318 12.45 2.66 18.47
CA ASP A 318 11.34 1.92 17.84
C ASP A 318 11.28 2.21 16.33
N ARG A 319 11.40 3.47 15.93
CA ARG A 319 11.40 3.85 14.52
C ARG A 319 12.67 3.46 13.79
N THR A 320 13.81 3.46 14.48
CA THR A 320 15.07 2.96 13.95
C THR A 320 14.97 1.46 13.69
N GLN A 321 14.44 0.69 14.65
CA GLN A 321 14.24 -0.74 14.46
C GLN A 321 13.26 -1.02 13.32
N ALA A 322 12.15 -0.30 13.23
CA ALA A 322 11.20 -0.44 12.12
C ALA A 322 11.84 -0.15 10.75
N ALA A 323 12.75 0.83 10.68
CA ALA A 323 13.50 1.12 9.45
C ALA A 323 14.48 0.00 9.08
N ILE A 324 15.14 -0.60 10.08
CA ILE A 324 16.02 -1.76 9.91
C ILE A 324 15.21 -2.97 9.44
N ASP A 325 14.08 -3.25 10.07
CA ASP A 325 13.20 -4.36 9.69
C ASP A 325 12.72 -4.21 8.24
N THR A 326 12.32 -3.00 7.84
CA THR A 326 11.95 -2.68 6.45
C THR A 326 13.10 -2.95 5.46
N GLU A 327 14.33 -2.59 5.82
CA GLU A 327 15.50 -2.87 4.97
C GLU A 327 15.73 -4.38 4.83
N ILE A 328 15.64 -5.13 5.93
CA ILE A 328 15.77 -6.60 5.89
C ILE A 328 14.66 -7.23 5.05
N GLU A 329 13.43 -6.75 5.15
CA GLU A 329 12.31 -7.17 4.30
C GLU A 329 12.60 -6.89 2.81
N ASN A 330 13.14 -5.70 2.49
CA ASN A 330 13.52 -5.34 1.12
C ASN A 330 14.61 -6.26 0.57
N ARG A 331 15.68 -6.51 1.33
CA ARG A 331 16.76 -7.46 0.96
C ARG A 331 16.21 -8.86 0.75
N THR A 332 15.30 -9.29 1.62
CA THR A 332 14.65 -10.60 1.52
C THR A 332 13.82 -10.70 0.22
N ALA A 333 13.05 -9.66 -0.09
CA ALA A 333 12.26 -9.60 -1.31
C ALA A 333 13.13 -9.56 -2.58
N GLU A 334 14.24 -8.82 -2.57
CA GLU A 334 15.19 -8.76 -3.67
C GLU A 334 15.88 -10.11 -3.89
N LEU A 335 16.35 -10.75 -2.82
CA LEU A 335 16.98 -12.07 -2.88
C LEU A 335 16.03 -13.13 -3.41
N PHE A 336 14.78 -13.12 -2.93
CA PHE A 336 13.76 -14.02 -3.46
C PHE A 336 13.48 -13.74 -4.93
N ALA A 337 13.37 -12.47 -5.32
CA ALA A 337 13.11 -12.06 -6.69
C ALA A 337 14.18 -12.59 -7.66
N GLU A 338 15.46 -12.43 -7.29
CA GLU A 338 16.58 -12.92 -8.09
C GLU A 338 16.52 -14.45 -8.26
N ARG A 339 16.36 -15.18 -7.15
CA ARG A 339 16.31 -16.65 -7.16
C ARG A 339 15.08 -17.18 -7.87
N TYR A 340 13.95 -16.52 -7.72
CA TYR A 340 12.71 -16.89 -8.38
C TYR A 340 12.79 -16.62 -9.91
N GLU A 341 13.44 -15.56 -10.37
CA GLU A 341 13.62 -15.26 -11.81
C GLU A 341 14.36 -16.41 -12.52
N GLU A 342 15.36 -17.01 -11.86
CA GLU A 342 16.06 -18.19 -12.39
C GLU A 342 15.12 -19.39 -12.53
N LEU A 343 14.31 -19.68 -11.51
CA LEU A 343 13.34 -20.77 -11.52
C LEU A 343 12.27 -20.55 -12.59
N ALA A 344 11.67 -19.35 -12.63
CA ALA A 344 10.62 -19.01 -13.57
C ALA A 344 11.10 -19.03 -15.04
N SER A 345 12.38 -18.71 -15.26
CA SER A 345 12.97 -18.78 -16.62
C SER A 345 13.12 -20.20 -17.14
N ALA A 346 13.24 -21.18 -16.26
CA ALA A 346 13.36 -22.61 -16.56
C ALA A 346 12.02 -23.36 -16.49
N ALA A 347 10.98 -22.70 -15.99
CA ALA A 347 9.67 -23.29 -15.79
C ALA A 347 8.96 -23.63 -17.10
N PRO A 348 8.05 -24.61 -17.10
CA PRO A 348 7.19 -24.89 -18.24
C PRO A 348 6.35 -23.69 -18.69
N ASP A 349 5.91 -23.72 -19.95
CA ASP A 349 5.00 -22.71 -20.51
C ASP A 349 3.72 -22.59 -19.67
N PHE A 350 3.39 -21.34 -19.28
CA PHE A 350 2.12 -21.02 -18.66
C PHE A 350 1.20 -20.30 -19.66
N LYS A 351 0.01 -20.87 -19.90
CA LYS A 351 -0.94 -20.34 -20.88
C LYS A 351 -2.33 -20.23 -20.27
N VAL A 352 -2.85 -19.02 -20.21
CA VAL A 352 -4.22 -18.71 -19.76
C VAL A 352 -5.17 -18.81 -20.94
N LYS A 353 -6.37 -19.35 -20.71
CA LYS A 353 -7.49 -19.34 -21.65
C LYS A 353 -8.41 -18.18 -21.30
N ASP A 354 -8.20 -17.07 -21.97
CA ASP A 354 -8.90 -15.80 -21.67
C ASP A 354 -10.42 -15.96 -21.77
N ASP A 355 -10.93 -16.71 -22.74
CA ASP A 355 -12.36 -16.98 -22.92
C ASP A 355 -13.02 -17.68 -21.72
N VAL A 356 -12.27 -18.51 -21.00
CA VAL A 356 -12.72 -19.16 -19.76
C VAL A 356 -12.50 -18.21 -18.56
N TRP A 357 -11.33 -17.57 -18.49
CA TRP A 357 -10.97 -16.70 -17.37
C TRP A 357 -11.86 -15.45 -17.27
N ASP A 358 -12.30 -14.91 -18.40
CA ASP A 358 -13.19 -13.75 -18.47
C ASP A 358 -14.60 -14.02 -17.93
N THR A 359 -14.96 -15.28 -17.72
CA THR A 359 -16.23 -15.63 -17.04
C THR A 359 -16.23 -15.33 -15.53
N VAL A 360 -15.05 -15.17 -14.92
CA VAL A 360 -14.90 -14.74 -13.53
C VAL A 360 -14.92 -13.21 -13.48
N THR A 361 -15.87 -12.64 -12.79
CA THR A 361 -16.05 -11.17 -12.67
C THR A 361 -16.15 -10.72 -11.21
N TYR A 362 -15.81 -9.48 -10.94
CA TYR A 362 -15.89 -8.82 -9.62
C TYR A 362 -17.10 -7.87 -9.55
N SER A 363 -18.14 -8.13 -10.37
CA SER A 363 -19.32 -7.28 -10.52
C SER A 363 -20.24 -7.20 -9.28
N GLY A 364 -19.99 -7.99 -8.24
CA GLY A 364 -20.70 -7.95 -6.97
C GLY A 364 -19.73 -7.92 -5.80
N ALA A 365 -20.18 -7.38 -4.65
CA ALA A 365 -19.40 -7.45 -3.43
C ALA A 365 -19.14 -8.93 -3.05
N ALA A 366 -17.90 -9.23 -2.69
CA ALA A 366 -17.54 -10.52 -2.10
C ALA A 366 -17.66 -10.47 -0.58
N TYR A 367 -17.40 -9.28 0.01
CA TYR A 367 -17.56 -9.00 1.42
C TYR A 367 -18.87 -8.22 1.64
N GLY A 368 -19.79 -8.74 2.45
CA GLY A 368 -21.07 -8.11 2.71
C GLY A 368 -21.74 -8.62 3.98
#